data_d85e6b791239a3f9f9a141c1f603ab17
#
_entry.id   d85e6b791239a3f9f9a141c1f603ab17
#
_cell.length_a   1.000
_cell.length_b   1.000
_cell.length_c   1.000
_cell.angle_alpha   90.00
_cell.angle_beta   90.00
_cell.angle_gamma   90.00
#
_symmetry.space_group_name_H-M   'P 1'
#
loop_
_entity.id
_entity.type
_entity.pdbx_description
1 polymer ?
#
loop_
_entity_poly.entity_id
_entity_poly.type
_entity_poly.pdbx_seq_one_letter_code
_entity_poly.pdbx_strand_id
1 'polypeptide(L)'
;MALCVGQLRLLITQTCHIVNSKPLSLSSPAWAIQKLTRVRVVDNSSLGNTPYHRPPKCIHVYNKTGVGKVGDRILLAIKGQKKKALIVGHRMPGPSMTPRFDSNNVVLIEDNGNPVGTRIKTPIPTILRKQDGEFSKVLAIAQNLV
;
A
#
# COMPACT_ATOMS: atom_id res chain seq x y z
N MET A 1 -24.33 -74.87 -33.35
CA MET A 1 -25.12 -73.96 -32.55
C MET A 1 -24.19 -73.03 -31.80
N ALA A 2 -24.01 -71.85 -32.30
CA ALA A 2 -23.18 -70.86 -31.64
C ALA A 2 -24.08 -69.89 -30.85
N LEU A 3 -23.96 -69.92 -29.55
CA LEU A 3 -24.61 -68.95 -28.67
C LEU A 3 -23.77 -67.67 -28.62
N CYS A 4 -24.24 -66.64 -29.30
CA CYS A 4 -23.70 -65.31 -29.17
C CYS A 4 -24.09 -64.72 -27.81
N VAL A 5 -23.17 -64.74 -26.87
CA VAL A 5 -23.32 -63.97 -25.62
C VAL A 5 -22.94 -62.54 -25.92
N GLY A 6 -23.99 -61.74 -26.12
CA GLY A 6 -23.83 -60.30 -26.25
C GLY A 6 -23.29 -59.69 -24.98
N GLN A 7 -22.04 -59.31 -24.98
CA GLN A 7 -21.52 -58.47 -23.92
C GLN A 7 -22.09 -57.07 -24.03
N LEU A 8 -23.03 -56.79 -23.16
CA LEU A 8 -23.54 -55.46 -22.93
C LEU A 8 -22.39 -54.61 -22.29
N ARG A 9 -21.65 -53.89 -23.10
CA ARG A 9 -20.73 -52.89 -22.60
C ARG A 9 -21.59 -51.75 -22.09
N LEU A 10 -21.74 -51.70 -20.79
CA LEU A 10 -22.16 -50.47 -20.12
C LEU A 10 -21.09 -49.41 -20.37
N LEU A 11 -21.36 -48.54 -21.28
CA LEU A 11 -20.64 -47.26 -21.38
C LEU A 11 -21.03 -46.42 -20.16
N ILE A 12 -20.23 -46.59 -19.10
CA ILE A 12 -20.24 -45.64 -18.00
C ILE A 12 -19.62 -44.35 -18.59
N THR A 13 -20.46 -43.49 -19.04
CA THR A 13 -20.08 -42.11 -19.30
C THR A 13 -19.73 -41.48 -17.96
N GLN A 14 -18.45 -41.58 -17.59
CA GLN A 14 -17.94 -40.74 -16.52
C GLN A 14 -18.08 -39.30 -17.00
N THR A 15 -19.18 -38.68 -16.60
CA THR A 15 -19.26 -37.23 -16.62
C THR A 15 -18.18 -36.71 -15.69
N CYS A 16 -17.00 -36.43 -16.23
CA CYS A 16 -16.02 -35.63 -15.54
C CYS A 16 -16.70 -34.26 -15.23
N HIS A 17 -17.24 -34.18 -14.04
CA HIS A 17 -17.51 -32.87 -13.46
C HIS A 17 -16.15 -32.18 -13.38
N ILE A 18 -15.84 -31.40 -14.40
CA ILE A 18 -14.78 -30.43 -14.34
C ILE A 18 -15.22 -29.45 -13.27
N VAL A 19 -14.84 -29.75 -12.03
CA VAL A 19 -14.91 -28.80 -10.95
C VAL A 19 -13.98 -27.66 -11.42
N ASN A 20 -14.56 -26.60 -11.91
CA ASN A 20 -13.84 -25.42 -12.33
C ASN A 20 -13.36 -24.74 -11.05
N SER A 21 -12.41 -25.40 -10.38
CA SER A 21 -11.70 -24.86 -9.25
C SER A 21 -10.90 -23.67 -9.80
N LYS A 22 -11.44 -22.49 -9.60
CA LYS A 22 -10.67 -21.27 -9.83
C LYS A 22 -9.41 -21.39 -9.01
N PRO A 23 -8.22 -21.47 -9.61
CA PRO A 23 -6.99 -21.50 -8.83
C PRO A 23 -6.97 -20.24 -7.98
N LEU A 24 -6.86 -20.40 -6.67
CA LEU A 24 -6.52 -19.31 -5.79
C LEU A 24 -5.20 -18.74 -6.30
N SER A 25 -5.28 -17.66 -7.04
CA SER A 25 -4.07 -16.94 -7.44
C SER A 25 -3.43 -16.38 -6.18
N LEU A 26 -2.38 -17.01 -5.72
CA LEU A 26 -1.46 -16.49 -4.72
C LEU A 26 -0.59 -15.38 -5.34
N SER A 27 -1.20 -14.40 -5.99
CA SER A 27 -0.49 -13.17 -6.28
C SER A 27 -0.15 -12.55 -4.93
N SER A 28 1.13 -12.45 -4.64
CA SER A 28 1.58 -11.73 -3.45
C SER A 28 0.93 -10.35 -3.47
N PRO A 29 0.26 -9.92 -2.38
CA PRO A 29 -0.38 -8.62 -2.36
C PRO A 29 0.67 -7.57 -2.70
N ALA A 30 0.48 -6.85 -3.78
CA ALA A 30 1.31 -5.72 -4.12
C ALA A 30 1.01 -4.63 -3.09
N TRP A 31 1.71 -4.60 -1.98
CA TRP A 31 1.52 -3.62 -0.89
C TRP A 31 1.89 -2.20 -1.29
N ALA A 32 1.76 -1.91 -2.56
CA ALA A 32 2.00 -0.61 -3.15
C ALA A 32 0.94 0.40 -2.73
N ILE A 33 1.36 1.65 -2.52
CA ILE A 33 0.44 2.74 -2.25
C ILE A 33 -0.16 3.22 -3.57
N GLN A 34 -1.42 2.88 -3.78
CA GLN A 34 -2.21 3.25 -4.94
C GLN A 34 -3.41 4.10 -4.52
N LYS A 35 -4.22 4.54 -5.48
CA LYS A 35 -5.52 5.14 -5.17
C LYS A 35 -6.35 4.21 -4.30
N LEU A 36 -7.09 4.78 -3.36
CA LEU A 36 -7.93 4.08 -2.38
C LEU A 36 -7.19 3.31 -1.28
N THR A 37 -5.87 3.23 -1.31
CA THR A 37 -5.08 2.62 -0.24
C THR A 37 -5.22 3.39 1.06
N ARG A 38 -5.34 2.67 2.17
CA ARG A 38 -5.36 3.27 3.50
C ARG A 38 -3.94 3.50 3.98
N VAL A 39 -3.73 4.65 4.61
CA VAL A 39 -2.43 5.08 5.10
C VAL A 39 -2.50 5.48 6.57
N ARG A 40 -1.35 5.56 7.22
CA ARG A 40 -1.21 5.98 8.60
C ARG A 40 -0.47 7.32 8.64
N VAL A 41 -1.09 8.32 9.27
CA VAL A 41 -0.44 9.60 9.54
C VAL A 41 0.43 9.45 10.78
N VAL A 42 1.71 9.80 10.67
CA VAL A 42 2.73 9.58 11.73
C VAL A 42 3.22 10.88 12.35
N ASP A 43 2.71 12.00 11.90
CA ASP A 43 3.02 13.30 12.48
C ASP A 43 2.17 13.61 13.74
N ASN A 44 2.56 14.65 14.45
CA ASN A 44 1.83 15.16 15.63
C ASN A 44 0.80 16.23 15.28
N SER A 45 0.29 16.23 14.05
CA SER A 45 -0.75 17.18 13.64
C SER A 45 -2.08 16.90 14.34
N SER A 46 -2.92 17.92 14.45
CA SER A 46 -4.28 17.79 15.00
C SER A 46 -5.15 16.79 14.22
N LEU A 47 -4.95 16.72 12.90
CA LEU A 47 -5.66 15.78 12.03
C LEU A 47 -5.14 14.34 12.17
N GLY A 48 -3.83 14.15 12.41
CA GLY A 48 -3.22 12.84 12.55
C GLY A 48 -3.37 12.24 13.94
N ASN A 49 -3.36 13.07 14.98
CA ASN A 49 -3.35 12.61 16.37
C ASN A 49 -4.75 12.32 16.94
N THR A 50 -5.80 12.86 16.37
CA THR A 50 -7.16 12.64 16.86
C THR A 50 -7.67 11.26 16.51
N PRO A 51 -8.22 10.48 17.47
CA PRO A 51 -8.79 9.17 17.19
C PRO A 51 -9.92 9.32 16.17
N TYR A 52 -9.85 8.53 15.12
CA TYR A 52 -10.87 8.47 14.08
C TYR A 52 -11.08 7.03 13.63
N HIS A 53 -12.33 6.62 13.50
CA HIS A 53 -12.69 5.24 13.19
C HIS A 53 -12.16 4.74 11.85
N ARG A 54 -11.96 5.62 10.90
CA ARG A 54 -11.49 5.26 9.55
C ARG A 54 -10.12 5.87 9.28
N PRO A 55 -9.11 5.04 8.96
CA PRO A 55 -7.80 5.57 8.57
C PRO A 55 -7.89 6.41 7.29
N PRO A 56 -7.04 7.40 7.13
CA PRO A 56 -6.97 8.23 5.94
C PRO A 56 -6.86 7.40 4.67
N LYS A 57 -7.43 7.90 3.58
CA LYS A 57 -7.49 7.20 2.30
C LYS A 57 -6.78 8.00 1.23
N CYS A 58 -5.92 7.33 0.45
CA CYS A 58 -5.25 7.95 -0.69
C CYS A 58 -6.26 8.21 -1.81
N ILE A 59 -6.35 9.46 -2.27
CA ILE A 59 -7.19 9.86 -3.41
C ILE A 59 -6.37 9.84 -4.68
N HIS A 60 -5.16 10.39 -4.64
CA HIS A 60 -4.30 10.52 -5.80
C HIS A 60 -2.83 10.41 -5.42
N VAL A 61 -2.02 9.90 -6.34
CA VAL A 61 -0.55 9.83 -6.24
C VAL A 61 0.02 10.74 -7.33
N TYR A 62 0.88 11.69 -6.94
CA TYR A 62 1.46 12.66 -7.85
C TYR A 62 2.72 12.12 -8.54
N ASN A 63 2.58 10.97 -9.22
CA ASN A 63 3.63 10.44 -10.07
C ASN A 63 3.05 9.83 -11.36
N LYS A 64 3.92 9.55 -12.35
CA LYS A 64 3.50 9.00 -13.65
C LYS A 64 2.97 7.56 -13.56
N THR A 65 3.48 6.77 -12.63
CA THR A 65 3.16 5.34 -12.51
C THR A 65 1.88 5.07 -11.73
N GLY A 66 1.38 6.04 -10.96
CA GLY A 66 0.23 5.86 -10.07
C GLY A 66 0.52 5.01 -8.83
N VAL A 67 1.77 4.56 -8.65
CA VAL A 67 2.24 3.77 -7.50
C VAL A 67 3.16 4.62 -6.65
N GLY A 68 2.76 4.90 -5.42
CA GLY A 68 3.53 5.72 -4.48
C GLY A 68 4.71 4.97 -3.88
N LYS A 69 5.88 5.57 -3.96
CA LYS A 69 7.11 5.14 -3.31
C LYS A 69 7.47 6.11 -2.18
N VAL A 70 8.47 5.74 -1.38
CA VAL A 70 9.03 6.64 -0.37
C VAL A 70 9.55 7.90 -1.06
N GLY A 71 9.10 9.06 -0.60
CA GLY A 71 9.42 10.34 -1.19
C GLY A 71 8.37 10.91 -2.13
N ASP A 72 7.36 10.16 -2.53
CA ASP A 72 6.29 10.67 -3.39
C ASP A 72 5.26 11.47 -2.60
N ARG A 73 4.70 12.49 -3.26
CA ARG A 73 3.55 13.24 -2.74
C ARG A 73 2.25 12.54 -3.10
N ILE A 74 1.32 12.58 -2.17
CA ILE A 74 -0.01 12.01 -2.35
C ILE A 74 -1.07 12.98 -1.83
N LEU A 75 -2.28 12.83 -2.35
CA LEU A 75 -3.46 13.51 -1.86
C LEU A 75 -4.28 12.55 -0.99
N LEU A 76 -4.60 12.96 0.21
CA LEU A 76 -5.36 12.18 1.17
C LEU A 76 -6.72 12.78 1.45
N ALA A 77 -7.70 11.91 1.73
CA ALA A 77 -8.93 12.26 2.41
C ALA A 77 -8.79 11.88 3.89
N ILE A 78 -8.84 12.88 4.76
CA ILE A 78 -8.78 12.73 6.20
C ILE A 78 -9.87 13.57 6.85
N LYS A 79 -10.74 12.95 7.64
CA LYS A 79 -11.86 13.63 8.34
C LYS A 79 -12.67 14.57 7.45
N GLY A 80 -12.99 14.16 6.23
CA GLY A 80 -13.74 14.97 5.27
C GLY A 80 -12.95 16.08 4.58
N GLN A 81 -11.67 16.24 4.89
CA GLN A 81 -10.79 17.23 4.26
C GLN A 81 -9.81 16.58 3.30
N LYS A 82 -9.42 17.28 2.25
CA LYS A 82 -8.33 16.91 1.35
C LYS A 82 -7.04 17.54 1.85
N LYS A 83 -6.01 16.75 2.08
CA LYS A 83 -4.68 17.23 2.49
C LYS A 83 -3.60 16.57 1.66
N LYS A 84 -2.56 17.31 1.35
CA LYS A 84 -1.34 16.76 0.74
C LYS A 84 -0.51 16.07 1.80
N ALA A 85 0.14 15.00 1.41
CA ALA A 85 1.03 14.26 2.31
C ALA A 85 2.23 13.70 1.55
N LEU A 86 3.31 13.46 2.29
CA LEU A 86 4.53 12.84 1.82
C LEU A 86 4.61 11.41 2.32
N ILE A 87 4.97 10.47 1.46
CA ILE A 87 5.19 9.08 1.85
C ILE A 87 6.57 8.97 2.50
N VAL A 88 6.60 8.56 3.77
CA VAL A 88 7.84 8.32 4.52
C VAL A 88 8.13 6.84 4.75
N GLY A 89 7.17 5.97 4.50
CA GLY A 89 7.35 4.52 4.61
C GLY A 89 6.26 3.75 3.93
N HIS A 90 6.58 2.59 3.38
CA HIS A 90 5.62 1.70 2.74
C HIS A 90 5.90 0.23 3.05
N ARG A 91 4.90 -0.61 2.84
CA ARG A 91 5.00 -2.06 3.05
C ARG A 91 5.68 -2.80 1.90
N MET A 92 5.74 -2.20 0.73
CA MET A 92 6.31 -2.82 -0.46
C MET A 92 7.79 -3.13 -0.25
N PRO A 93 8.28 -4.31 -0.64
CA PRO A 93 9.70 -4.58 -0.63
C PRO A 93 10.44 -3.62 -1.56
N GLY A 94 11.53 -3.07 -1.09
CA GLY A 94 12.41 -2.20 -1.86
C GLY A 94 13.70 -2.91 -2.29
N PRO A 95 14.63 -2.18 -2.92
CA PRO A 95 15.97 -2.68 -3.21
C PRO A 95 16.70 -3.07 -1.92
N SER A 96 17.81 -3.82 -2.06
CA SER A 96 18.63 -4.22 -0.91
C SER A 96 19.06 -3.01 -0.07
N MET A 97 19.17 -3.19 1.24
CA MET A 97 19.54 -2.14 2.21
C MET A 97 18.48 -1.05 2.42
N THR A 98 17.25 -1.23 1.93
CA THR A 98 16.14 -0.31 2.24
C THR A 98 15.27 -0.87 3.36
N PRO A 99 14.91 -0.05 4.36
CA PRO A 99 14.03 -0.50 5.43
C PRO A 99 12.62 -0.76 4.89
N ARG A 100 12.02 -1.84 5.36
CA ARG A 100 10.62 -2.18 5.11
C ARG A 100 9.79 -1.84 6.34
N PHE A 101 8.67 -1.20 6.13
CA PHE A 101 7.75 -0.81 7.21
C PHE A 101 6.52 -1.73 7.26
N ASP A 102 5.95 -1.89 8.43
CA ASP A 102 4.72 -2.67 8.62
C ASP A 102 3.45 -1.92 8.18
N SER A 103 3.54 -0.61 8.09
CA SER A 103 2.44 0.27 7.69
C SER A 103 2.86 1.27 6.63
N ASN A 104 1.87 1.78 5.89
CA ASN A 104 2.07 2.87 4.94
C ASN A 104 2.06 4.21 5.70
N ASN A 105 3.24 4.71 6.02
CA ASN A 105 3.43 5.91 6.83
C ASN A 105 3.51 7.15 5.97
N VAL A 106 2.78 8.18 6.36
CA VAL A 106 2.72 9.46 5.66
C VAL A 106 2.79 10.62 6.65
N VAL A 107 3.38 11.72 6.20
CA VAL A 107 3.45 12.99 6.92
C VAL A 107 2.62 14.02 6.18
N LEU A 108 1.77 14.76 6.89
CA LEU A 108 0.96 15.81 6.28
C LEU A 108 1.84 17.04 5.96
N ILE A 109 1.68 17.54 4.76
CA ILE A 109 2.35 18.75 4.28
C ILE A 109 1.34 19.77 3.78
N GLU A 110 1.69 21.05 3.95
CA GLU A 110 0.97 22.16 3.35
C GLU A 110 1.34 22.34 1.88
N ASP A 111 0.64 23.22 1.21
CA ASP A 111 0.93 23.58 -0.19
C ASP A 111 2.32 24.16 -0.38
N ASN A 112 2.84 24.82 0.64
CA ASN A 112 4.19 25.41 0.70
C ASN A 112 5.29 24.37 0.98
N GLY A 113 4.94 23.09 1.11
CA GLY A 113 5.88 22.03 1.45
C GLY A 113 6.28 21.96 2.94
N ASN A 114 5.70 22.82 3.80
CA ASN A 114 5.94 22.75 5.23
C ASN A 114 5.17 21.59 5.85
N PRO A 115 5.76 20.84 6.79
CA PRO A 115 5.03 19.85 7.54
C PRO A 115 3.99 20.52 8.45
N VAL A 116 2.80 19.94 8.53
CA VAL A 116 1.72 20.42 9.41
C VAL A 116 2.03 20.10 10.87
N GLY A 117 2.65 18.95 11.11
CA GLY A 117 3.06 18.51 12.43
C GLY A 117 4.41 19.06 12.83
N THR A 118 4.68 19.11 14.15
CA THR A 118 5.94 19.56 14.71
C THR A 118 6.92 18.42 15.00
N ARG A 119 6.43 17.18 15.04
CA ARG A 119 7.21 15.98 15.40
C ARG A 119 6.70 14.77 14.66
N ILE A 120 7.61 13.88 14.27
CA ILE A 120 7.29 12.59 13.67
C ILE A 120 7.56 11.48 14.69
N LYS A 121 6.56 10.60 14.90
CA LYS A 121 6.60 9.55 15.93
C LYS A 121 7.34 8.29 15.48
N THR A 122 7.44 8.04 14.18
CA THR A 122 8.02 6.82 13.60
C THR A 122 9.37 7.12 12.97
N PRO A 123 10.29 6.13 12.93
CA PRO A 123 11.55 6.29 12.21
C PRO A 123 11.29 6.51 10.72
N ILE A 124 12.16 7.29 10.10
CA ILE A 124 12.12 7.66 8.67
C ILE A 124 13.33 7.06 7.97
N PRO A 125 13.19 6.56 6.74
CA PRO A 125 14.31 6.02 5.99
C PRO A 125 15.33 7.10 5.60
N THR A 126 16.60 6.80 5.75
CA THR A 126 17.72 7.71 5.40
C THR A 126 17.79 8.01 3.91
N ILE A 127 17.14 7.21 3.06
CA ILE A 127 17.05 7.43 1.61
C ILE A 127 16.49 8.81 1.27
N LEU A 128 15.57 9.32 2.11
CA LEU A 128 15.00 10.67 1.92
C LEU A 128 16.02 11.80 1.96
N ARG A 129 17.20 11.59 2.59
CA ARG A 129 18.29 12.57 2.59
C ARG A 129 18.97 12.73 1.22
N LYS A 130 18.90 11.67 0.40
CA LYS A 130 19.50 11.66 -0.94
C LYS A 130 18.59 12.28 -2.01
N GLN A 131 17.35 12.52 -1.66
CA GLN A 131 16.38 13.12 -2.55
C GLN A 131 16.34 14.62 -2.30
N ASP A 132 16.53 15.41 -3.34
CA ASP A 132 16.41 16.85 -3.28
C ASP A 132 14.94 17.26 -3.24
N GLY A 133 14.62 18.32 -2.46
CA GLY A 133 13.28 18.88 -2.42
C GLY A 133 12.75 19.23 -1.04
N GLU A 134 11.44 19.15 -0.87
CA GLU A 134 10.72 19.53 0.36
C GLU A 134 10.96 18.60 1.56
N PHE A 135 11.78 17.56 1.36
CA PHE A 135 12.06 16.55 2.40
C PHE A 135 12.93 17.08 3.53
N SER A 136 13.74 18.09 3.29
CA SER A 136 14.63 18.69 4.30
C SER A 136 13.87 19.18 5.53
N LYS A 137 12.69 19.78 5.30
CA LYS A 137 11.82 20.25 6.38
C LYS A 137 11.18 19.10 7.16
N VAL A 138 10.82 18.02 6.49
CA VAL A 138 10.29 16.80 7.12
C VAL A 138 11.39 16.07 7.89
N LEU A 139 12.61 16.02 7.35
CA LEU A 139 13.77 15.43 8.03
C LEU A 139 14.18 16.21 9.30
N ALA A 140 14.00 17.53 9.30
CA ALA A 140 14.30 18.38 10.45
C ALA A 140 13.43 18.04 11.69
N ILE A 141 12.20 17.60 11.48
CA ILE A 141 11.27 17.21 12.55
C ILE A 141 11.29 15.70 12.85
N ALA A 142 12.10 14.93 12.12
CA ALA A 142 12.29 13.51 12.36
C ALA A 142 13.18 13.29 13.58
N GLN A 143 12.79 12.37 14.46
CA GLN A 143 13.60 12.02 15.63
C GLN A 143 14.59 10.90 15.34
N ASN A 144 14.11 9.85 14.66
CA ASN A 144 14.88 8.64 14.39
C ASN A 144 14.96 8.40 12.87
N LEU A 145 16.12 8.03 12.42
CA LEU A 145 16.39 7.64 11.02
C LEU A 145 16.85 6.19 10.97
N VAL A 146 16.39 5.49 9.95
CA VAL A 146 16.73 4.06 9.71
C VAL A 146 17.34 3.90 8.31
#